data_60199d3d515bdf840e7cee036b7adb12
#
_entry.id   60199d3d515bdf840e7cee036b7adb12
#
_cell.length_a   1.000
_cell.length_b   1.000
_cell.length_c   1.000
_cell.angle_alpha   90.00
_cell.angle_beta   90.00
_cell.angle_gamma   90.00
#
_symmetry.space_group_name_H-M   'P 1'
#
loop_
_entity.id
_entity.type
_entity.pdbx_description
1 polymer ?
#
loop_
_entity_poly.entity_id
_entity_poly.type
_entity_poly.pdbx_seq_one_letter_code
_entity_poly.pdbx_strand_id
1 'polypeptide(L)'
;MRVAVIGGGVGGLAVAYNLAKTFRSKGGAAPEICVLEAGSRFGGNAETMHFSFGTGPDGNELRRWADLGVNDFNKTAYVEIDKVMDEIGFVEGKDYRPLEDSTSYYTGDGAVFFTDNVAPWWGTGVDPALKASVDSFMAIAGRDLHDDSYRDWTLEQYVTERPNSPGPDGKPIDWDPRLGPQVIYPRVNGMYFVSGETGARKMPFYAVMHYYHIQEGAGGAPARRMYFVEGASRWIDALSDYMTRHLGVRLIPGFRAEAARTAQGWRITNADDSAKTLDADLVVCATPANAALKLIRTLRPDVANSLAQIRYETAISVAHLDSRLLPADTNAWCTYNIRILEPGAAAMKPYAITYVANRHQNDANDPDYNRFGLPTFFVSINPPYPIPESMVLKDDDGREAVAYMQHNVFDFACIRAQAQIGARQGVDDLYFAGGWSYGSGLHEECWLQGIDIAEKLYSRITGRGDQPQAAADPHALLASRLRRTGDPSRREAPPERT
;
A
#
# COMPACT_ATOMS: atom_id res chain seq x y z
N MET A 1 0.37 -8.13 32.10
CA MET A 1 -0.36 -7.08 31.36
C MET A 1 -0.89 -7.68 30.07
N ARG A 2 -1.97 -7.13 29.55
CA ARG A 2 -2.57 -7.53 28.26
C ARG A 2 -2.60 -6.33 27.31
N VAL A 3 -2.14 -6.55 26.08
CA VAL A 3 -2.19 -5.58 24.98
C VAL A 3 -3.20 -6.07 23.96
N ALA A 4 -4.21 -5.27 23.67
CA ALA A 4 -5.17 -5.55 22.62
C ALA A 4 -4.91 -4.64 21.40
N VAL A 5 -4.69 -5.26 20.25
CA VAL A 5 -4.58 -4.60 18.96
C VAL A 5 -5.90 -4.77 18.22
N ILE A 6 -6.61 -3.68 17.95
CA ILE A 6 -7.90 -3.67 17.28
C ILE A 6 -7.67 -3.33 15.80
N GLY A 7 -7.85 -4.31 14.92
CA GLY A 7 -7.59 -4.27 13.49
C GLY A 7 -6.44 -5.19 13.10
N GLY A 8 -6.75 -6.18 12.25
CA GLY A 8 -5.84 -7.25 11.80
C GLY A 8 -5.20 -6.95 10.44
N GLY A 9 -5.18 -5.69 9.98
CA GLY A 9 -4.39 -5.27 8.83
C GLY A 9 -2.89 -5.30 9.11
N VAL A 10 -2.06 -5.08 8.07
CA VAL A 10 -0.58 -5.13 8.17
C VAL A 10 -0.05 -4.26 9.31
N GLY A 11 -0.61 -3.06 9.55
CA GLY A 11 -0.19 -2.18 10.64
C GLY A 11 -0.42 -2.80 12.02
N GLY A 12 -1.57 -3.47 12.25
CA GLY A 12 -1.87 -4.13 13.51
C GLY A 12 -1.01 -5.38 13.73
N LEU A 13 -0.83 -6.19 12.68
CA LEU A 13 0.06 -7.36 12.72
C LEU A 13 1.51 -6.92 12.98
N ALA A 14 1.97 -5.85 12.37
CA ALA A 14 3.31 -5.30 12.59
C ALA A 14 3.55 -4.89 14.05
N VAL A 15 2.59 -4.21 14.68
CA VAL A 15 2.69 -3.86 16.11
C VAL A 15 2.80 -5.12 16.97
N ALA A 16 1.91 -6.08 16.78
CA ALA A 16 1.86 -7.30 17.59
C ALA A 16 3.12 -8.16 17.41
N TYR A 17 3.57 -8.34 16.17
CA TYR A 17 4.80 -9.05 15.84
C TYR A 17 6.01 -8.39 16.52
N ASN A 18 6.21 -7.09 16.28
CA ASN A 18 7.40 -6.38 16.77
C ASN A 18 7.39 -6.27 18.31
N LEU A 19 6.23 -6.12 18.95
CA LEU A 19 6.14 -6.13 20.41
C LEU A 19 6.58 -7.48 20.99
N ALA A 20 6.07 -8.60 20.45
CA ALA A 20 6.47 -9.93 20.88
C ALA A 20 7.98 -10.19 20.66
N LYS A 21 8.53 -9.74 19.53
CA LYS A 21 9.97 -9.82 19.22
C LYS A 21 10.81 -9.00 20.17
N THR A 22 10.38 -7.78 20.51
CA THR A 22 11.07 -6.89 21.43
C THR A 22 11.20 -7.50 22.81
N PHE A 23 10.13 -8.12 23.34
CA PHE A 23 10.20 -8.83 24.63
C PHE A 23 11.12 -10.04 24.58
N ARG A 24 11.15 -10.78 23.49
CA ARG A 24 12.07 -11.91 23.32
C ARG A 24 13.52 -11.48 23.30
N SER A 25 13.83 -10.38 22.61
CA SER A 25 15.21 -9.90 22.45
C SER A 25 15.73 -9.12 23.66
N LYS A 26 14.89 -8.27 24.27
CA LYS A 26 15.27 -7.38 25.38
C LYS A 26 14.96 -7.95 26.76
N GLY A 27 14.16 -9.03 26.82
CA GLY A 27 13.71 -9.65 28.07
C GLY A 27 12.58 -8.87 28.76
N GLY A 28 12.21 -9.33 29.95
CA GLY A 28 11.07 -8.82 30.73
C GLY A 28 9.90 -9.77 30.74
N ALA A 29 8.88 -9.48 31.59
CA ALA A 29 7.64 -10.23 31.61
C ALA A 29 6.79 -9.86 30.40
N ALA A 30 6.77 -10.74 29.39
CA ALA A 30 6.02 -10.51 28.15
C ALA A 30 4.52 -10.36 28.45
N PRO A 31 3.85 -9.37 27.82
CA PRO A 31 2.39 -9.24 27.96
C PRO A 31 1.68 -10.33 27.14
N GLU A 32 0.43 -10.60 27.49
CA GLU A 32 -0.49 -11.30 26.59
C GLU A 32 -0.84 -10.32 25.44
N ILE A 33 -0.61 -10.73 24.18
CA ILE A 33 -0.88 -9.91 23.00
C ILE A 33 -2.01 -10.55 22.21
N CYS A 34 -3.11 -9.80 22.00
CA CYS A 34 -4.25 -10.22 21.21
C CYS A 34 -4.47 -9.26 20.03
N VAL A 35 -4.66 -9.80 18.82
CA VAL A 35 -5.09 -9.02 17.64
C VAL A 35 -6.54 -9.39 17.37
N LEU A 36 -7.42 -8.38 17.34
CA LEU A 36 -8.86 -8.51 17.13
C LEU A 36 -9.19 -8.01 15.72
N GLU A 37 -9.76 -8.87 14.89
CA GLU A 37 -10.15 -8.53 13.53
C GLU A 37 -11.66 -8.71 13.32
N ALA A 38 -12.32 -7.71 12.77
CA ALA A 38 -13.77 -7.75 12.54
C ALA A 38 -14.17 -8.74 11.44
N GLY A 39 -13.32 -8.88 10.43
CA GLY A 39 -13.49 -9.85 9.33
C GLY A 39 -13.08 -11.27 9.72
N SER A 40 -13.31 -12.19 8.78
CA SER A 40 -12.91 -13.60 8.92
C SER A 40 -11.43 -13.85 8.63
N ARG A 41 -10.72 -12.89 8.01
CA ARG A 41 -9.31 -12.99 7.60
C ARG A 41 -8.49 -11.81 8.11
N PHE A 42 -7.20 -12.00 8.26
CA PHE A 42 -6.21 -10.96 8.53
C PHE A 42 -5.63 -10.38 7.23
N GLY A 43 -4.89 -9.28 7.31
CA GLY A 43 -4.18 -8.65 6.19
C GLY A 43 -4.82 -7.37 5.64
N GLY A 44 -6.05 -7.05 5.99
CA GLY A 44 -6.73 -5.83 5.51
C GLY A 44 -6.87 -5.84 3.99
N ASN A 45 -6.22 -4.89 3.29
CA ASN A 45 -6.28 -4.76 1.83
C ASN A 45 -5.41 -5.79 1.07
N ALA A 46 -4.69 -6.69 1.73
CA ALA A 46 -4.04 -7.84 1.09
C ALA A 46 -5.08 -8.94 0.85
N GLU A 47 -5.89 -8.82 -0.21
CA GLU A 47 -6.98 -9.74 -0.55
C GLU A 47 -6.70 -10.44 -1.86
N THR A 48 -6.57 -11.77 -1.79
CA THR A 48 -6.37 -12.65 -2.93
C THR A 48 -7.60 -13.52 -3.12
N MET A 49 -8.01 -13.72 -4.37
CA MET A 49 -9.01 -14.73 -4.75
C MET A 49 -8.40 -15.74 -5.71
N HIS A 50 -8.85 -16.99 -5.60
CA HIS A 50 -8.44 -18.09 -6.45
C HIS A 50 -9.58 -18.51 -7.37
N PHE A 51 -9.24 -18.92 -8.60
CA PHE A 51 -10.20 -19.29 -9.63
C PHE A 51 -9.79 -20.61 -10.27
N SER A 52 -10.77 -21.39 -10.71
CA SER A 52 -10.59 -22.54 -11.59
C SER A 52 -10.95 -22.17 -13.03
N PHE A 53 -10.06 -22.47 -13.96
CA PHE A 53 -10.29 -22.38 -15.40
C PHE A 53 -10.54 -23.75 -16.04
N GLY A 54 -10.99 -24.73 -15.24
CA GLY A 54 -11.26 -26.09 -15.67
C GLY A 54 -10.05 -27.01 -15.51
N THR A 55 -10.03 -28.09 -16.25
CA THR A 55 -9.03 -29.15 -16.17
C THR A 55 -8.12 -29.13 -17.39
N GLY A 56 -6.82 -29.14 -17.19
CA GLY A 56 -5.84 -29.22 -18.25
C GLY A 56 -5.78 -30.58 -18.92
N PRO A 57 -5.05 -30.73 -20.05
CA PRO A 57 -4.90 -31.99 -20.76
C PRO A 57 -4.21 -33.11 -19.94
N ASP A 58 -3.49 -32.74 -18.89
CA ASP A 58 -2.85 -33.68 -17.94
C ASP A 58 -3.77 -34.13 -16.80
N GLY A 59 -5.03 -33.68 -16.79
CA GLY A 59 -6.02 -33.99 -15.77
C GLY A 59 -5.90 -33.11 -14.50
N ASN A 60 -4.96 -32.20 -14.44
CA ASN A 60 -4.81 -31.28 -13.32
C ASN A 60 -5.73 -30.05 -13.49
N GLU A 61 -6.21 -29.52 -12.36
CA GLU A 61 -6.98 -28.29 -12.35
C GLU A 61 -6.11 -27.09 -12.73
N LEU A 62 -6.61 -26.25 -13.63
CA LEU A 62 -5.98 -24.99 -14.04
C LEU A 62 -6.39 -23.87 -13.09
N ARG A 63 -5.68 -23.73 -11.98
CA ARG A 63 -5.94 -22.68 -11.00
C ARG A 63 -5.12 -21.43 -11.26
N ARG A 64 -5.74 -20.29 -10.96
CA ARG A 64 -5.09 -18.97 -10.92
C ARG A 64 -5.56 -18.19 -9.72
N TRP A 65 -4.91 -17.09 -9.48
CA TRP A 65 -5.31 -16.14 -8.45
C TRP A 65 -5.32 -14.72 -8.99
N ALA A 66 -6.00 -13.82 -8.29
CA ALA A 66 -5.86 -12.39 -8.45
C ALA A 66 -5.81 -11.71 -7.09
N ASP A 67 -4.87 -10.81 -6.92
CA ASP A 67 -4.87 -9.87 -5.84
C ASP A 67 -5.80 -8.72 -6.18
N LEU A 68 -6.87 -8.57 -5.41
CA LEU A 68 -7.86 -7.51 -5.61
C LEU A 68 -7.43 -6.21 -4.90
N GLY A 69 -6.45 -6.30 -4.02
CA GLY A 69 -5.87 -5.18 -3.28
C GLY A 69 -4.38 -5.02 -3.56
N VAL A 70 -3.57 -5.21 -2.52
CA VAL A 70 -2.10 -5.17 -2.64
C VAL A 70 -1.64 -6.36 -3.48
N ASN A 71 -0.92 -6.08 -4.56
CA ASN A 71 -0.55 -7.09 -5.56
C ASN A 71 0.95 -7.22 -5.77
N ASP A 72 1.75 -6.21 -5.39
CA ASP A 72 3.21 -6.23 -5.53
C ASP A 72 3.90 -5.50 -4.37
N PHE A 73 5.22 -5.68 -4.31
CA PHE A 73 6.08 -4.92 -3.41
C PHE A 73 7.44 -4.64 -4.06
N ASN A 74 8.11 -3.58 -3.62
CA ASN A 74 9.46 -3.27 -4.07
C ASN A 74 10.49 -3.80 -3.06
N LYS A 75 11.13 -4.91 -3.37
CA LYS A 75 12.15 -5.54 -2.52
C LYS A 75 13.33 -4.61 -2.17
N THR A 76 13.67 -3.67 -3.06
CA THR A 76 14.74 -2.69 -2.79
C THR A 76 14.36 -1.75 -1.64
N ALA A 77 13.09 -1.40 -1.52
CA ALA A 77 12.59 -0.42 -0.56
C ALA A 77 12.01 -1.06 0.72
N TYR A 78 11.52 -2.29 0.64
CA TYR A 78 10.85 -3.00 1.74
C TYR A 78 11.84 -3.78 2.60
N VAL A 79 12.75 -3.06 3.25
CA VAL A 79 13.90 -3.63 3.98
C VAL A 79 13.46 -4.41 5.22
N GLU A 80 12.52 -3.89 5.98
CA GLU A 80 12.07 -4.57 7.21
C GLU A 80 11.13 -5.73 6.88
N ILE A 81 10.27 -5.59 5.88
CA ILE A 81 9.42 -6.70 5.42
C ILE A 81 10.26 -7.81 4.80
N ASP A 82 11.32 -7.51 4.06
CA ASP A 82 12.24 -8.52 3.52
C ASP A 82 12.86 -9.36 4.63
N LYS A 83 13.32 -8.75 5.72
CA LYS A 83 13.80 -9.45 6.92
C LYS A 83 12.74 -10.36 7.56
N VAL A 84 11.49 -9.88 7.60
CA VAL A 84 10.38 -10.67 8.14
C VAL A 84 10.07 -11.86 7.23
N MET A 85 10.06 -11.66 5.92
CA MET A 85 9.88 -12.74 4.95
C MET A 85 10.95 -13.82 5.11
N ASP A 86 12.21 -13.42 5.25
CA ASP A 86 13.30 -14.37 5.53
C ASP A 86 13.06 -15.14 6.84
N GLU A 87 12.61 -14.46 7.90
CA GLU A 87 12.37 -15.09 9.20
C GLU A 87 11.20 -16.08 9.18
N ILE A 88 10.12 -15.77 8.45
CA ILE A 88 8.97 -16.67 8.32
C ILE A 88 9.17 -17.77 7.26
N GLY A 89 10.35 -17.79 6.61
CA GLY A 89 10.72 -18.80 5.63
C GLY A 89 10.15 -18.57 4.23
N PHE A 90 9.81 -17.33 3.90
CA PHE A 90 9.44 -16.92 2.54
C PHE A 90 10.68 -16.75 1.67
N VAL A 91 10.76 -17.44 0.54
CA VAL A 91 11.96 -17.56 -0.28
C VAL A 91 11.73 -16.98 -1.67
N GLU A 92 12.65 -16.10 -2.11
CA GLU A 92 12.67 -15.59 -3.47
C GLU A 92 12.80 -16.74 -4.49
N GLY A 93 12.04 -16.66 -5.57
CA GLY A 93 11.96 -17.67 -6.61
C GLY A 93 10.91 -18.76 -6.33
N LYS A 94 10.52 -18.96 -5.07
CA LYS A 94 9.49 -19.92 -4.67
C LYS A 94 8.20 -19.20 -4.23
N ASP A 95 8.29 -18.35 -3.22
CA ASP A 95 7.12 -17.73 -2.57
C ASP A 95 6.84 -16.33 -3.09
N TYR A 96 7.81 -15.66 -3.67
CA TYR A 96 7.68 -14.43 -4.43
C TYR A 96 8.70 -14.37 -5.57
N ARG A 97 8.35 -13.69 -6.66
CA ARG A 97 9.15 -13.68 -7.90
C ARG A 97 9.18 -12.28 -8.52
N PRO A 98 10.18 -11.98 -9.39
CA PRO A 98 10.22 -10.72 -10.11
C PRO A 98 8.97 -10.50 -10.96
N LEU A 99 8.43 -9.30 -10.87
CA LEU A 99 7.34 -8.81 -11.69
C LEU A 99 7.91 -8.19 -12.97
N GLU A 100 7.23 -8.38 -14.10
CA GLU A 100 7.45 -7.57 -15.30
C GLU A 100 6.84 -6.18 -15.07
N ASP A 101 7.66 -5.21 -14.68
CA ASP A 101 7.21 -3.86 -14.40
C ASP A 101 7.11 -3.04 -15.68
N SER A 102 5.90 -2.90 -16.18
CA SER A 102 5.61 -2.15 -17.41
C SER A 102 4.27 -1.45 -17.33
N THR A 103 4.20 -0.22 -17.83
CA THR A 103 2.97 0.57 -17.81
C THR A 103 2.70 1.20 -19.17
N SER A 104 1.46 1.15 -19.64
CA SER A 104 0.98 1.89 -20.81
C SER A 104 -0.07 2.91 -20.41
N TYR A 105 -0.11 4.01 -21.16
CA TYR A 105 -1.12 5.09 -21.04
C TYR A 105 -1.85 5.21 -22.35
N TYR A 106 -3.17 5.15 -22.35
CA TYR A 106 -3.97 5.13 -23.55
C TYR A 106 -5.29 5.89 -23.38
N THR A 107 -5.81 6.37 -24.50
CA THR A 107 -7.06 7.14 -24.58
C THR A 107 -8.28 6.24 -24.69
N GLY A 108 -9.46 6.83 -24.62
CA GLY A 108 -10.73 6.11 -24.66
C GLY A 108 -10.98 5.28 -25.90
N ASP A 109 -10.35 5.63 -27.03
CA ASP A 109 -10.37 4.88 -28.31
C ASP A 109 -9.37 3.72 -28.35
N GLY A 110 -8.57 3.52 -27.29
CA GLY A 110 -7.58 2.45 -27.17
C GLY A 110 -6.21 2.77 -27.75
N ALA A 111 -5.98 4.01 -28.21
CA ALA A 111 -4.68 4.41 -28.75
C ALA A 111 -3.67 4.70 -27.62
N VAL A 112 -2.54 4.00 -27.63
CA VAL A 112 -1.44 4.20 -26.69
C VAL A 112 -0.65 5.44 -27.10
N PHE A 113 -0.42 6.37 -26.19
CA PHE A 113 0.33 7.60 -26.43
C PHE A 113 1.60 7.72 -25.59
N PHE A 114 1.71 6.97 -24.51
CA PHE A 114 2.89 6.95 -23.66
C PHE A 114 3.08 5.58 -23.01
N THR A 115 4.33 5.19 -22.75
CA THR A 115 4.68 4.03 -21.94
C THR A 115 6.02 4.25 -21.25
N ASP A 116 6.18 3.73 -20.04
CA ASP A 116 7.45 3.66 -19.30
C ASP A 116 8.13 2.29 -19.41
N ASN A 117 7.59 1.42 -20.26
CA ASN A 117 8.17 0.13 -20.56
C ASN A 117 9.39 0.28 -21.48
N VAL A 118 10.43 -0.49 -21.23
CA VAL A 118 11.64 -0.63 -22.08
C VAL A 118 11.52 -1.69 -23.17
N ALA A 119 10.31 -2.22 -23.40
CA ALA A 119 10.05 -3.25 -24.41
C ALA A 119 10.34 -2.77 -25.85
N PRO A 120 10.59 -3.69 -26.82
CA PRO A 120 11.01 -3.33 -28.19
C PRO A 120 10.04 -2.45 -28.97
N TRP A 121 8.74 -2.45 -28.66
CA TRP A 121 7.74 -1.62 -29.32
C TRP A 121 7.74 -0.14 -28.85
N TRP A 122 8.50 0.16 -27.85
CA TRP A 122 8.73 1.47 -27.23
C TRP A 122 9.11 2.58 -28.24
N GLY A 123 9.55 2.27 -29.41
CA GLY A 123 9.89 3.25 -30.45
C GLY A 123 8.75 3.65 -31.38
N THR A 124 7.57 3.03 -31.29
CA THR A 124 6.45 3.31 -32.20
C THR A 124 5.26 3.87 -31.45
N GLY A 125 4.83 5.10 -31.80
CA GLY A 125 3.64 5.74 -31.23
C GLY A 125 3.85 6.50 -29.91
N VAL A 126 5.03 6.50 -29.33
CA VAL A 126 5.36 7.32 -28.16
C VAL A 126 5.85 8.70 -28.60
N ASP A 127 5.22 9.74 -28.08
CA ASP A 127 5.63 11.12 -28.35
C ASP A 127 6.98 11.43 -27.66
N PRO A 128 8.06 11.69 -28.42
CA PRO A 128 9.38 11.94 -27.85
C PRO A 128 9.44 13.20 -26.98
N ALA A 129 8.62 14.22 -27.27
CA ALA A 129 8.59 15.45 -26.47
C ALA A 129 7.95 15.20 -25.11
N LEU A 130 6.86 14.43 -25.07
CA LEU A 130 6.21 14.04 -23.82
C LEU A 130 7.14 13.17 -22.97
N LYS A 131 7.84 12.21 -23.58
CA LYS A 131 8.84 11.40 -22.86
C LYS A 131 9.97 12.24 -22.28
N ALA A 132 10.54 13.17 -23.08
CA ALA A 132 11.59 14.06 -22.59
C ALA A 132 11.12 14.91 -21.40
N SER A 133 9.85 15.35 -21.44
CA SER A 133 9.23 16.09 -20.32
C SER A 133 9.08 15.22 -19.07
N VAL A 134 8.71 13.94 -19.19
CA VAL A 134 8.63 13.00 -18.05
C VAL A 134 10.02 12.78 -17.45
N ASP A 135 11.02 12.50 -18.28
CA ASP A 135 12.41 12.29 -17.83
C ASP A 135 12.95 13.54 -17.10
N SER A 136 12.71 14.72 -17.68
CA SER A 136 13.08 16.02 -17.09
C SER A 136 12.36 16.27 -15.76
N PHE A 137 11.05 16.01 -15.70
CA PHE A 137 10.26 16.14 -14.48
C PHE A 137 10.82 15.26 -13.37
N MET A 138 11.04 13.98 -13.64
CA MET A 138 11.55 13.03 -12.64
C MET A 138 12.93 13.46 -12.11
N ALA A 139 13.83 13.91 -12.99
CA ALA A 139 15.16 14.36 -12.59
C ALA A 139 15.12 15.64 -11.73
N ILE A 140 14.29 16.63 -12.08
CA ILE A 140 14.18 17.90 -11.37
C ILE A 140 13.42 17.69 -10.05
N ALA A 141 12.27 17.03 -10.09
CA ALA A 141 11.44 16.79 -8.93
C ALA A 141 12.14 15.90 -7.88
N GLY A 142 12.94 14.93 -8.31
CA GLY A 142 13.75 14.11 -7.38
C GLY A 142 14.79 14.92 -6.60
N ARG A 143 15.31 16.00 -7.19
CA ARG A 143 16.21 16.95 -6.47
C ARG A 143 15.43 17.88 -5.56
N ASP A 144 14.36 18.45 -6.11
CA ASP A 144 13.55 19.46 -5.41
C ASP A 144 12.75 18.86 -4.25
N LEU A 145 12.62 17.51 -4.19
CA LEU A 145 12.06 16.78 -3.05
C LEU A 145 12.73 17.14 -1.72
N HIS A 146 14.01 17.53 -1.76
CA HIS A 146 14.81 17.88 -0.59
C HIS A 146 14.88 19.38 -0.33
N ASP A 147 14.17 20.20 -1.11
CA ASP A 147 14.11 21.65 -0.98
C ASP A 147 12.82 22.05 -0.25
N ASP A 148 12.98 22.63 0.94
CA ASP A 148 11.86 23.07 1.77
C ASP A 148 11.00 24.15 1.09
N SER A 149 11.48 24.83 0.04
CA SER A 149 10.71 25.82 -0.72
C SER A 149 9.47 25.23 -1.38
N TYR A 150 9.46 23.93 -1.66
CA TYR A 150 8.34 23.21 -2.30
C TYR A 150 7.51 22.41 -1.31
N ARG A 151 7.79 22.50 -0.02
CA ARG A 151 7.17 21.68 1.02
C ARG A 151 5.65 21.85 1.10
N ASP A 152 5.17 23.06 0.92
CA ASP A 152 3.76 23.41 1.01
C ASP A 152 3.06 23.45 -0.38
N TRP A 153 3.76 23.02 -1.43
CA TRP A 153 3.21 23.00 -2.78
C TRP A 153 2.38 21.74 -3.00
N THR A 154 1.26 21.94 -3.71
CA THR A 154 0.54 20.79 -4.30
C THR A 154 1.29 20.29 -5.52
N LEU A 155 1.00 19.05 -5.95
CA LEU A 155 1.55 18.51 -7.18
C LEU A 155 1.18 19.38 -8.40
N GLU A 156 -0.06 19.91 -8.43
CA GLU A 156 -0.49 20.81 -9.50
C GLU A 156 0.34 22.10 -9.53
N GLN A 157 0.53 22.75 -8.38
CA GLN A 157 1.40 23.93 -8.29
C GLN A 157 2.82 23.61 -8.79
N TYR A 158 3.36 22.47 -8.38
CA TYR A 158 4.69 22.09 -8.82
C TYR A 158 4.78 21.90 -10.34
N VAL A 159 3.84 21.17 -10.94
CA VAL A 159 3.82 20.94 -12.39
C VAL A 159 3.65 22.23 -13.18
N THR A 160 2.83 23.19 -12.67
CA THR A 160 2.46 24.40 -13.41
C THR A 160 3.35 25.61 -13.13
N GLU A 161 3.89 25.72 -11.91
CA GLU A 161 4.63 26.94 -11.50
C GLU A 161 6.15 26.71 -11.44
N ARG A 162 6.62 25.47 -11.23
CA ARG A 162 8.06 25.17 -11.21
C ARG A 162 8.79 25.57 -12.49
N PRO A 163 8.19 25.43 -13.70
CA PRO A 163 8.80 25.91 -14.94
C PRO A 163 9.09 27.42 -15.02
N ASN A 164 8.45 28.24 -14.19
CA ASN A 164 8.71 29.67 -14.13
C ASN A 164 10.08 30.02 -13.52
N SER A 165 10.77 29.04 -12.95
CA SER A 165 12.14 29.18 -12.42
C SER A 165 13.11 28.34 -13.23
N PRO A 166 14.37 28.75 -13.36
CA PRO A 166 15.37 27.98 -14.09
C PRO A 166 15.52 26.57 -13.52
N GLY A 167 15.83 25.65 -14.41
CA GLY A 167 16.24 24.29 -14.05
C GLY A 167 17.58 24.29 -13.25
N PRO A 168 17.98 23.12 -12.77
CA PRO A 168 19.22 22.97 -12.02
C PRO A 168 20.48 23.37 -12.77
N ASP A 169 20.44 23.33 -14.09
CA ASP A 169 21.52 23.72 -14.99
C ASP A 169 21.44 25.22 -15.42
N GLY A 170 20.51 25.96 -14.85
CA GLY A 170 20.26 27.38 -15.18
C GLY A 170 19.44 27.61 -16.44
N LYS A 171 18.99 26.55 -17.10
CA LYS A 171 18.18 26.65 -18.31
C LYS A 171 16.68 26.72 -18.01
N PRO A 172 15.87 27.30 -18.92
CA PRO A 172 14.43 27.22 -18.80
C PRO A 172 13.94 25.76 -18.74
N ILE A 173 12.93 25.52 -17.93
CA ILE A 173 12.21 24.26 -17.92
C ILE A 173 11.05 24.39 -18.91
N ASP A 174 11.02 23.51 -19.90
CA ASP A 174 9.99 23.48 -20.94
C ASP A 174 9.32 22.09 -20.94
N TRP A 175 8.35 21.92 -20.03
CA TRP A 175 7.58 20.68 -19.98
C TRP A 175 6.39 20.75 -20.92
N ASP A 176 6.15 19.65 -21.64
CA ASP A 176 4.96 19.48 -22.46
C ASP A 176 3.70 19.69 -21.58
N PRO A 177 2.72 20.51 -22.01
CA PRO A 177 1.52 20.78 -21.22
C PRO A 177 0.67 19.53 -20.94
N ARG A 178 0.87 18.44 -21.69
CA ARG A 178 0.23 17.14 -21.45
C ARG A 178 0.86 16.35 -20.29
N LEU A 179 2.06 16.72 -19.83
CA LEU A 179 2.78 16.00 -18.77
C LEU A 179 1.92 15.76 -17.53
N GLY A 180 1.33 16.82 -16.96
CA GLY A 180 0.48 16.71 -15.80
C GLY A 180 -0.79 15.89 -16.07
N PRO A 181 -1.69 16.37 -16.95
CA PRO A 181 -3.01 15.77 -17.13
C PRO A 181 -3.01 14.39 -17.76
N GLN A 182 -2.04 14.03 -18.58
CA GLN A 182 -2.03 12.75 -19.26
C GLN A 182 -1.11 11.70 -18.68
N VAL A 183 -0.06 12.09 -17.92
CA VAL A 183 0.90 11.11 -17.35
C VAL A 183 0.95 11.19 -15.84
N ILE A 184 1.34 12.33 -15.27
CA ILE A 184 1.65 12.40 -13.83
C ILE A 184 0.38 12.22 -12.97
N TYR A 185 -0.67 13.01 -13.22
CA TYR A 185 -1.87 12.93 -12.38
C TYR A 185 -2.60 11.59 -12.49
N PRO A 186 -2.80 10.99 -13.68
CA PRO A 186 -3.42 9.66 -13.77
C PRO A 186 -2.63 8.58 -13.05
N ARG A 187 -1.29 8.59 -13.17
CA ARG A 187 -0.44 7.64 -12.45
C ARG A 187 -0.58 7.79 -10.95
N VAL A 188 -0.48 9.01 -10.44
CA VAL A 188 -0.61 9.30 -9.01
C VAL A 188 -2.01 8.95 -8.49
N ASN A 189 -3.05 9.29 -9.24
CA ASN A 189 -4.42 8.87 -8.90
C ASN A 189 -4.51 7.34 -8.78
N GLY A 190 -3.88 6.61 -9.69
CA GLY A 190 -3.84 5.16 -9.67
C GLY A 190 -3.08 4.60 -8.48
N MET A 191 -1.92 5.13 -8.17
CA MET A 191 -1.08 4.69 -7.04
C MET A 191 -1.76 4.90 -5.68
N TYR A 192 -2.50 5.99 -5.52
CA TYR A 192 -3.17 6.34 -4.26
C TYR A 192 -4.67 6.07 -4.25
N PHE A 193 -5.21 5.52 -5.34
CA PHE A 193 -6.65 5.19 -5.50
C PHE A 193 -7.58 6.40 -5.27
N VAL A 194 -7.12 7.59 -5.57
CA VAL A 194 -7.83 8.85 -5.36
C VAL A 194 -8.29 9.46 -6.67
N SER A 195 -9.30 10.35 -6.62
CA SER A 195 -9.91 10.94 -7.81
C SER A 195 -10.57 12.28 -7.51
N GLY A 196 -11.10 12.93 -8.55
CA GLY A 196 -11.90 14.15 -8.42
C GLY A 196 -11.11 15.31 -7.84
N GLU A 197 -11.79 16.12 -7.01
CA GLU A 197 -11.19 17.32 -6.41
C GLU A 197 -10.06 17.04 -5.42
N THR A 198 -10.02 15.83 -4.89
CA THR A 198 -9.02 15.41 -3.90
C THR A 198 -7.89 14.59 -4.50
N GLY A 199 -7.92 14.40 -5.82
CA GLY A 199 -6.96 13.60 -6.54
C GLY A 199 -5.55 14.19 -6.57
N ALA A 200 -4.73 13.61 -7.42
CA ALA A 200 -3.29 13.89 -7.53
C ALA A 200 -2.92 15.38 -7.53
N ARG A 201 -3.73 16.21 -8.19
CA ARG A 201 -3.49 17.67 -8.27
C ARG A 201 -3.36 18.34 -6.91
N LYS A 202 -4.16 17.92 -5.93
CA LYS A 202 -4.23 18.50 -4.57
C LYS A 202 -3.29 17.83 -3.57
N MET A 203 -2.65 16.74 -3.97
CA MET A 203 -1.71 16.05 -3.09
C MET A 203 -0.43 16.89 -2.89
N PRO A 204 0.19 16.82 -1.70
CA PRO A 204 1.48 17.46 -1.46
C PRO A 204 2.53 16.91 -2.42
N PHE A 205 3.22 17.80 -3.13
CA PHE A 205 4.29 17.46 -4.07
C PHE A 205 5.33 16.52 -3.45
N TYR A 206 5.83 16.87 -2.26
CA TYR A 206 6.87 16.07 -1.60
C TYR A 206 6.39 14.65 -1.23
N ALA A 207 5.12 14.47 -0.89
CA ALA A 207 4.57 13.16 -0.54
C ALA A 207 4.49 12.24 -1.78
N VAL A 208 4.09 12.81 -2.91
CA VAL A 208 4.08 12.11 -4.19
C VAL A 208 5.51 11.73 -4.60
N MET A 209 6.44 12.67 -4.55
CA MET A 209 7.83 12.40 -4.93
C MET A 209 8.54 11.46 -3.98
N HIS A 210 8.17 11.44 -2.70
CA HIS A 210 8.64 10.44 -1.76
C HIS A 210 8.24 9.03 -2.18
N TYR A 211 6.98 8.84 -2.61
CA TYR A 211 6.54 7.57 -3.14
C TYR A 211 7.35 7.15 -4.37
N TYR A 212 7.52 8.06 -5.35
CA TYR A 212 8.35 7.78 -6.52
C TYR A 212 9.79 7.43 -6.14
N HIS A 213 10.35 8.10 -5.13
CA HIS A 213 11.70 7.82 -4.66
C HIS A 213 11.81 6.40 -4.08
N ILE A 214 10.85 5.98 -3.26
CA ILE A 214 10.86 4.66 -2.61
C ILE A 214 10.44 3.56 -3.59
N GLN A 215 9.33 3.74 -4.28
CA GLN A 215 8.69 2.65 -5.02
C GLN A 215 9.15 2.54 -6.48
N GLU A 216 9.49 3.66 -7.10
CA GLU A 216 9.79 3.70 -8.53
C GLU A 216 11.30 3.84 -8.82
N GLY A 217 12.14 3.82 -7.80
CA GLY A 217 13.60 3.94 -7.95
C GLY A 217 14.09 5.33 -8.36
N ALA A 218 13.29 6.38 -8.23
CA ALA A 218 13.70 7.76 -8.52
C ALA A 218 14.83 8.27 -7.61
N GLY A 219 15.14 7.56 -6.53
CA GLY A 219 16.26 7.85 -5.61
C GLY A 219 17.59 7.23 -6.02
N GLY A 220 17.69 6.62 -7.19
CA GLY A 220 18.93 6.08 -7.75
C GLY A 220 19.11 4.56 -7.60
N ALA A 221 18.41 3.90 -6.68
CA ALA A 221 18.40 2.43 -6.61
C ALA A 221 17.22 1.90 -7.45
N PRO A 222 17.47 1.05 -8.47
CA PRO A 222 16.40 0.52 -9.29
C PRO A 222 15.35 -0.21 -8.44
N ALA A 223 14.08 0.01 -8.73
CA ALA A 223 13.01 -0.75 -8.13
C ALA A 223 13.13 -2.23 -8.53
N ARG A 224 13.02 -3.12 -7.55
CA ARG A 224 12.89 -4.57 -7.76
C ARG A 224 11.48 -4.97 -7.37
N ARG A 225 10.54 -4.81 -8.31
CA ARG A 225 9.15 -5.19 -8.07
C ARG A 225 9.00 -6.69 -8.10
N MET A 226 8.27 -7.18 -7.11
CA MET A 226 8.04 -8.60 -6.89
C MET A 226 6.54 -8.83 -6.71
N TYR A 227 6.03 -9.93 -7.22
CA TYR A 227 4.69 -10.42 -6.91
C TYR A 227 4.75 -11.63 -5.98
N PHE A 228 3.71 -11.86 -5.20
CA PHE A 228 3.58 -13.04 -4.37
C PHE A 228 3.01 -14.21 -5.17
N VAL A 229 3.70 -15.35 -5.15
CA VAL A 229 3.18 -16.59 -5.74
C VAL A 229 1.97 -17.03 -4.93
N GLU A 230 0.85 -17.26 -5.62
CA GLU A 230 -0.48 -17.52 -5.07
C GLU A 230 -1.07 -16.36 -4.26
N GLY A 231 -0.54 -15.15 -4.45
CA GLY A 231 -1.10 -13.89 -4.01
C GLY A 231 -0.64 -13.39 -2.64
N ALA A 232 -0.97 -12.13 -2.39
CA ALA A 232 -0.54 -11.41 -1.20
C ALA A 232 -1.14 -11.94 0.10
N SER A 233 -2.30 -12.58 0.08
CA SER A 233 -2.87 -13.21 1.27
C SER A 233 -1.97 -14.29 1.86
N ARG A 234 -1.20 -14.99 1.03
CA ARG A 234 -0.35 -16.10 1.46
C ARG A 234 0.76 -15.68 2.41
N TRP A 235 1.40 -14.52 2.17
CA TRP A 235 2.41 -14.05 3.11
C TRP A 235 1.80 -13.60 4.45
N ILE A 236 0.58 -13.07 4.44
CA ILE A 236 -0.18 -12.73 5.65
C ILE A 236 -0.51 -13.98 6.46
N ASP A 237 -0.92 -15.06 5.79
CA ASP A 237 -1.23 -16.33 6.43
C ASP A 237 0.03 -16.94 7.07
N ALA A 238 1.15 -16.94 6.35
CA ALA A 238 2.43 -17.41 6.88
C ALA A 238 2.91 -16.55 8.08
N LEU A 239 2.76 -15.23 8.01
CA LEU A 239 3.05 -14.33 9.12
C LEU A 239 2.15 -14.63 10.32
N SER A 240 0.86 -14.80 10.09
CA SER A 240 -0.14 -15.11 11.13
C SER A 240 0.16 -16.43 11.82
N ASP A 241 0.49 -17.46 11.06
CA ASP A 241 0.93 -18.75 11.54
C ASP A 241 2.19 -18.65 12.41
N TYR A 242 3.20 -17.92 11.92
CA TYR A 242 4.44 -17.69 12.65
C TYR A 242 4.17 -16.94 13.96
N MET A 243 3.38 -15.88 13.93
CA MET A 243 3.01 -15.11 15.13
C MET A 243 2.32 -15.98 16.18
N THR A 244 1.41 -16.84 15.75
CA THR A 244 0.68 -17.71 16.66
C THR A 244 1.56 -18.81 17.23
N ARG A 245 2.29 -19.53 16.38
CA ARG A 245 3.06 -20.73 16.80
C ARG A 245 4.37 -20.38 17.49
N HIS A 246 5.04 -19.33 17.01
CA HIS A 246 6.39 -19.00 17.49
C HIS A 246 6.42 -17.78 18.41
N LEU A 247 5.51 -16.81 18.29
CA LEU A 247 5.52 -15.61 19.11
C LEU A 247 4.47 -15.62 20.24
N GLY A 248 3.52 -16.56 20.22
CA GLY A 248 2.47 -16.67 21.22
C GLY A 248 1.42 -15.55 21.14
N VAL A 249 1.31 -14.87 19.98
CA VAL A 249 0.29 -13.86 19.73
C VAL A 249 -1.05 -14.54 19.46
N ARG A 250 -2.11 -14.05 20.10
CA ARG A 250 -3.46 -14.56 19.88
C ARG A 250 -4.12 -13.75 18.74
N LEU A 251 -4.47 -14.41 17.67
CA LEU A 251 -5.20 -13.83 16.53
C LEU A 251 -6.67 -14.24 16.63
N ILE A 252 -7.58 -13.27 16.70
CA ILE A 252 -9.02 -13.49 16.94
C ILE A 252 -9.82 -12.85 15.79
N PRO A 253 -10.18 -13.63 14.76
CA PRO A 253 -11.05 -13.16 13.68
C PRO A 253 -12.52 -13.15 14.12
N GLY A 254 -13.38 -12.45 13.37
CA GLY A 254 -14.81 -12.32 13.67
C GLY A 254 -15.08 -11.56 14.96
N PHE A 255 -14.20 -10.66 15.36
CA PHE A 255 -14.34 -9.85 16.56
C PHE A 255 -14.43 -8.37 16.22
N ARG A 256 -15.63 -7.87 15.99
CA ARG A 256 -15.89 -6.45 15.75
C ARG A 256 -15.89 -5.69 17.08
N ALA A 257 -14.75 -5.09 17.40
CA ALA A 257 -14.48 -4.52 18.71
C ALA A 257 -15.25 -3.21 18.96
N GLU A 258 -15.85 -3.12 20.16
CA GLU A 258 -16.24 -1.88 20.83
C GLU A 258 -15.40 -1.74 22.09
N ALA A 259 -14.85 -0.56 22.37
CA ALA A 259 -13.97 -0.34 23.50
C ALA A 259 -14.56 0.67 24.49
N ALA A 260 -14.43 0.39 25.75
CA ALA A 260 -14.83 1.28 26.85
C ALA A 260 -13.70 1.39 27.88
N ARG A 261 -13.47 2.61 28.40
CA ARG A 261 -12.53 2.82 29.50
C ARG A 261 -13.16 2.33 30.82
N THR A 262 -12.37 1.64 31.65
CA THR A 262 -12.72 1.22 32.98
C THR A 262 -11.73 1.77 34.00
N ALA A 263 -11.99 1.56 35.30
CA ALA A 263 -11.05 1.96 36.36
C ALA A 263 -9.72 1.18 36.29
N GLN A 264 -9.73 -0.03 35.72
CA GLN A 264 -8.57 -0.93 35.66
C GLN A 264 -7.91 -1.01 34.27
N GLY A 265 -8.37 -0.23 33.29
CA GLY A 265 -7.85 -0.28 31.90
C GLY A 265 -8.96 -0.16 30.86
N TRP A 266 -9.04 -1.12 29.96
CA TRP A 266 -9.99 -1.14 28.85
C TRP A 266 -10.82 -2.42 28.87
N ARG A 267 -12.12 -2.29 28.60
CA ARG A 267 -13.00 -3.43 28.28
C ARG A 267 -13.34 -3.36 26.79
N ILE A 268 -13.09 -4.46 26.10
CA ILE A 268 -13.36 -4.60 24.66
C ILE A 268 -14.43 -5.68 24.51
N THR A 269 -15.53 -5.32 23.87
CA THR A 269 -16.69 -6.18 23.64
C THR A 269 -16.84 -6.44 22.16
N ASN A 270 -17.19 -7.65 21.77
CA ASN A 270 -17.56 -7.92 20.38
C ASN A 270 -18.99 -7.37 20.13
N ALA A 271 -19.10 -6.43 19.18
CA ALA A 271 -20.38 -5.81 18.84
C ALA A 271 -21.43 -6.80 18.29
N ASP A 272 -20.98 -7.94 17.71
CA ASP A 272 -21.85 -8.97 17.15
C ASP A 272 -22.22 -10.06 18.18
N ASP A 273 -21.48 -10.14 19.31
CA ASP A 273 -21.70 -11.09 20.38
C ASP A 273 -21.22 -10.50 21.71
N SER A 274 -22.11 -9.82 22.41
CA SER A 274 -21.77 -9.12 23.64
C SER A 274 -21.30 -10.02 24.79
N ALA A 275 -21.47 -11.35 24.69
CA ALA A 275 -20.91 -12.30 25.63
C ALA A 275 -19.39 -12.46 25.47
N LYS A 276 -18.85 -12.14 24.30
CA LYS A 276 -17.41 -12.14 24.04
C LYS A 276 -16.80 -10.81 24.44
N THR A 277 -16.13 -10.81 25.58
CA THR A 277 -15.43 -9.65 26.13
C THR A 277 -13.96 -9.96 26.40
N LEU A 278 -13.13 -8.92 26.41
CA LEU A 278 -11.72 -8.99 26.74
C LEU A 278 -11.33 -7.71 27.49
N ASP A 279 -10.70 -7.86 28.65
CA ASP A 279 -10.10 -6.75 29.37
C ASP A 279 -8.62 -6.57 28.93
N ALA A 280 -8.18 -5.35 28.72
CA ALA A 280 -6.82 -5.02 28.34
C ALA A 280 -6.26 -3.84 29.15
N ASP A 281 -4.97 -3.87 29.40
CA ASP A 281 -4.26 -2.76 30.05
C ASP A 281 -3.95 -1.65 29.03
N LEU A 282 -3.57 -2.04 27.82
CA LEU A 282 -3.14 -1.17 26.73
C LEU A 282 -3.92 -1.54 25.45
N VAL A 283 -4.28 -0.52 24.68
CA VAL A 283 -5.00 -0.69 23.40
C VAL A 283 -4.23 -0.04 22.26
N VAL A 284 -4.11 -0.75 21.15
CA VAL A 284 -3.66 -0.21 19.87
C VAL A 284 -4.83 -0.20 18.90
N CYS A 285 -5.25 0.98 18.45
CA CYS A 285 -6.28 1.13 17.43
C CYS A 285 -5.63 1.12 16.05
N ALA A 286 -5.67 -0.03 15.38
CA ALA A 286 -5.06 -0.27 14.06
C ALA A 286 -6.11 -0.45 12.95
N THR A 287 -7.31 0.10 13.17
CA THR A 287 -8.40 0.14 12.18
C THR A 287 -8.27 1.35 11.27
N PRO A 288 -8.99 1.44 10.13
CA PRO A 288 -9.11 2.68 9.37
C PRO A 288 -9.55 3.87 10.24
N ALA A 289 -9.09 5.08 9.94
CA ALA A 289 -9.33 6.26 10.79
C ALA A 289 -10.81 6.55 11.04
N ASN A 290 -11.68 6.31 10.06
CA ASN A 290 -13.12 6.46 10.21
C ASN A 290 -13.75 5.42 11.17
N ALA A 291 -13.19 4.22 11.24
CA ALA A 291 -13.57 3.21 12.22
C ALA A 291 -12.99 3.53 13.60
N ALA A 292 -11.72 3.95 13.67
CA ALA A 292 -11.10 4.45 14.89
C ALA A 292 -11.89 5.60 15.49
N LEU A 293 -12.34 6.55 14.67
CA LEU A 293 -13.18 7.67 15.09
C LEU A 293 -14.47 7.20 15.78
N LYS A 294 -15.13 6.19 15.23
CA LYS A 294 -16.34 5.63 15.85
C LYS A 294 -16.03 4.99 17.21
N LEU A 295 -14.92 4.27 17.30
CA LEU A 295 -14.48 3.58 18.49
C LEU A 295 -14.15 4.53 19.65
N ILE A 296 -13.49 5.68 19.37
CA ILE A 296 -12.92 6.54 20.41
C ILE A 296 -13.57 7.91 20.55
N ARG A 297 -14.59 8.23 19.75
CA ARG A 297 -15.16 9.59 19.65
C ARG A 297 -15.55 10.20 21.00
N THR A 298 -16.17 9.42 21.86
CA THR A 298 -16.59 9.85 23.20
C THR A 298 -15.49 9.77 24.23
N LEU A 299 -14.48 8.95 23.98
CA LEU A 299 -13.39 8.66 24.91
C LEU A 299 -12.26 9.69 24.79
N ARG A 300 -11.97 10.11 23.54
CA ARG A 300 -10.85 11.00 23.21
C ARG A 300 -11.27 12.08 22.20
N PRO A 301 -12.02 13.10 22.63
CA PRO A 301 -12.47 14.18 21.74
C PRO A 301 -11.31 14.94 21.08
N ASP A 302 -10.17 15.05 21.75
CA ASP A 302 -8.96 15.71 21.27
C ASP A 302 -8.35 14.99 20.05
N VAL A 303 -8.43 13.66 20.00
CA VAL A 303 -7.98 12.84 18.87
C VAL A 303 -9.07 12.71 17.81
N ALA A 304 -10.33 12.69 18.23
CA ALA A 304 -11.47 12.55 17.31
C ALA A 304 -11.51 13.64 16.23
N ASN A 305 -11.16 14.87 16.58
CA ASN A 305 -11.09 15.99 15.63
C ASN A 305 -9.98 15.78 14.58
N SER A 306 -8.84 15.19 14.97
CA SER A 306 -7.76 14.87 14.04
C SER A 306 -8.15 13.70 13.12
N LEU A 307 -8.75 12.63 13.67
CA LEU A 307 -9.23 11.50 12.88
C LEU A 307 -10.30 11.91 11.86
N ALA A 308 -11.18 12.85 12.21
CA ALA A 308 -12.23 13.35 11.33
C ALA A 308 -11.69 14.12 10.11
N GLN A 309 -10.45 14.58 10.14
CA GLN A 309 -9.80 15.24 9.00
C GLN A 309 -9.32 14.25 7.93
N ILE A 310 -9.18 12.96 8.28
CA ILE A 310 -8.71 11.93 7.36
C ILE A 310 -9.88 11.43 6.53
N ARG A 311 -9.89 11.83 5.28
CA ARG A 311 -10.92 11.45 4.31
C ARG A 311 -10.58 10.13 3.65
N TYR A 312 -11.61 9.43 3.20
CA TYR A 312 -11.48 8.17 2.47
C TYR A 312 -12.19 8.23 1.14
N GLU A 313 -11.60 7.60 0.14
CA GLU A 313 -12.25 7.26 -1.11
C GLU A 313 -12.36 5.74 -1.24
N THR A 314 -13.42 5.28 -1.90
CA THR A 314 -13.61 3.85 -2.20
C THR A 314 -13.15 3.57 -3.62
N ALA A 315 -12.25 2.63 -3.78
CA ALA A 315 -11.91 2.03 -5.06
C ALA A 315 -12.62 0.69 -5.20
N ILE A 316 -13.05 0.39 -6.44
CA ILE A 316 -13.63 -0.90 -6.80
C ILE A 316 -12.58 -1.67 -7.58
N SER A 317 -12.26 -2.87 -7.15
CA SER A 317 -11.37 -3.78 -7.87
C SER A 317 -12.16 -4.99 -8.33
N VAL A 318 -11.98 -5.38 -9.59
CA VAL A 318 -12.71 -6.49 -10.21
C VAL A 318 -11.77 -7.37 -11.00
N ALA A 319 -11.75 -8.69 -10.73
CA ALA A 319 -11.07 -9.64 -11.61
C ALA A 319 -12.05 -10.18 -12.68
N HIS A 320 -11.64 -10.14 -13.95
CA HIS A 320 -12.56 -10.37 -15.08
C HIS A 320 -11.85 -10.81 -16.37
N LEU A 321 -12.67 -11.14 -17.38
CA LEU A 321 -12.23 -11.54 -18.74
C LEU A 321 -12.50 -10.46 -19.81
N ASP A 322 -12.97 -9.29 -19.45
CA ASP A 322 -13.36 -8.23 -20.39
C ASP A 322 -12.15 -7.42 -20.89
N SER A 323 -11.69 -7.70 -22.10
CA SER A 323 -10.53 -7.03 -22.71
C SER A 323 -10.82 -5.62 -23.26
N ARG A 324 -12.09 -5.17 -23.30
CA ARG A 324 -12.45 -3.81 -23.76
C ARG A 324 -11.86 -2.70 -22.88
N LEU A 325 -11.36 -3.06 -21.70
CA LEU A 325 -10.69 -2.16 -20.76
C LEU A 325 -9.18 -2.04 -21.00
N LEU A 326 -8.69 -2.46 -22.16
CA LEU A 326 -7.28 -2.46 -22.51
C LEU A 326 -7.02 -1.71 -23.83
N PRO A 327 -5.76 -1.37 -24.17
CA PRO A 327 -5.42 -0.85 -25.48
C PRO A 327 -5.96 -1.73 -26.61
N ALA A 328 -6.36 -1.11 -27.71
CA ALA A 328 -6.89 -1.85 -28.88
C ALA A 328 -5.85 -2.78 -29.50
N ASP A 329 -4.57 -2.37 -29.51
CA ASP A 329 -3.46 -3.23 -29.92
C ASP A 329 -3.00 -4.11 -28.75
N THR A 330 -3.18 -5.41 -28.86
CA THR A 330 -2.77 -6.38 -27.84
C THR A 330 -1.26 -6.41 -27.60
N ASN A 331 -0.45 -6.01 -28.61
CA ASN A 331 1.00 -5.90 -28.43
C ASN A 331 1.39 -4.72 -27.50
N ALA A 332 0.49 -3.76 -27.33
CA ALA A 332 0.68 -2.62 -26.45
C ALA A 332 0.24 -2.92 -24.98
N TRP A 333 -0.25 -4.12 -24.69
CA TRP A 333 -0.62 -4.50 -23.34
C TRP A 333 0.62 -4.62 -22.46
N CYS A 334 0.66 -3.81 -21.43
CA CYS A 334 1.64 -3.86 -20.35
C CYS A 334 1.06 -4.56 -19.13
N THR A 335 1.87 -4.78 -18.13
CA THR A 335 1.40 -5.26 -16.82
C THR A 335 0.34 -4.33 -16.26
N TYR A 336 0.59 -3.03 -16.29
CA TYR A 336 -0.35 -1.98 -15.89
C TYR A 336 -0.78 -1.15 -17.11
N ASN A 337 -2.08 -0.97 -17.30
CA ASN A 337 -2.62 -0.21 -18.43
C ASN A 337 -3.53 0.89 -17.87
N ILE A 338 -3.11 2.15 -18.01
CA ILE A 338 -3.80 3.31 -17.47
C ILE A 338 -4.62 3.95 -18.58
N ARG A 339 -5.94 3.85 -18.46
CA ARG A 339 -6.87 4.50 -19.36
C ARG A 339 -7.15 5.91 -18.89
N ILE A 340 -6.85 6.88 -19.73
CA ILE A 340 -7.22 8.27 -19.51
C ILE A 340 -8.64 8.47 -20.02
N LEU A 341 -9.51 8.99 -19.17
CA LEU A 341 -10.90 9.27 -19.51
C LEU A 341 -11.05 10.74 -19.88
N GLU A 342 -11.78 10.99 -20.97
CA GLU A 342 -12.06 12.34 -21.44
C GLU A 342 -12.86 13.13 -20.38
N PRO A 343 -12.60 14.44 -20.24
CA PRO A 343 -13.38 15.29 -19.36
C PRO A 343 -14.87 15.25 -19.76
N GLY A 344 -15.74 14.95 -18.81
CA GLY A 344 -17.19 14.86 -19.05
C GLY A 344 -17.67 13.47 -19.46
N ALA A 345 -16.79 12.48 -19.60
CA ALA A 345 -17.23 11.09 -19.68
C ALA A 345 -18.01 10.74 -18.41
N ALA A 346 -19.09 9.96 -18.58
CA ALA A 346 -19.98 9.55 -17.48
C ALA A 346 -19.31 8.64 -16.44
N ALA A 347 -18.00 8.50 -16.49
CA ALA A 347 -17.20 7.71 -15.57
C ALA A 347 -17.12 8.40 -14.20
N MET A 348 -17.27 7.63 -13.14
CA MET A 348 -17.17 8.12 -11.76
C MET A 348 -15.75 8.59 -11.40
N LYS A 349 -14.73 8.13 -12.11
CA LYS A 349 -13.30 8.43 -11.89
C LYS A 349 -12.64 8.84 -13.20
N PRO A 350 -11.68 9.80 -13.17
CA PRO A 350 -11.01 10.30 -14.38
C PRO A 350 -10.00 9.33 -14.99
N TYR A 351 -9.79 8.18 -14.41
CA TYR A 351 -8.86 7.14 -14.85
C TYR A 351 -9.40 5.75 -14.50
N ALA A 352 -8.90 4.75 -15.20
CA ALA A 352 -9.03 3.35 -14.83
C ALA A 352 -7.67 2.66 -15.02
N ILE A 353 -7.34 1.74 -14.13
CA ILE A 353 -6.15 0.91 -14.30
C ILE A 353 -6.60 -0.54 -14.50
N THR A 354 -6.06 -1.18 -15.52
CA THR A 354 -6.29 -2.61 -15.76
C THR A 354 -4.95 -3.33 -15.77
N TYR A 355 -4.81 -4.31 -14.89
CA TYR A 355 -3.67 -5.23 -14.88
C TYR A 355 -3.93 -6.37 -15.83
N VAL A 356 -2.94 -6.73 -16.66
CA VAL A 356 -2.92 -8.03 -17.33
C VAL A 356 -2.34 -9.03 -16.34
N ALA A 357 -3.18 -9.77 -15.65
CA ALA A 357 -2.78 -10.62 -14.53
C ALA A 357 -1.75 -11.68 -14.93
N ASN A 358 -1.87 -12.25 -16.13
CA ASN A 358 -0.90 -13.22 -16.64
C ASN A 358 0.51 -12.60 -16.83
N ARG A 359 0.62 -11.32 -17.19
CA ARG A 359 1.90 -10.61 -17.24
C ARG A 359 2.40 -10.25 -15.86
N HIS A 360 1.51 -9.74 -15.01
CA HIS A 360 1.82 -9.42 -13.62
C HIS A 360 2.39 -10.63 -12.87
N GLN A 361 1.81 -11.80 -13.09
CA GLN A 361 2.25 -13.06 -12.48
C GLN A 361 3.36 -13.76 -13.26
N ASN A 362 3.86 -13.13 -14.33
CA ASN A 362 4.95 -13.63 -15.16
C ASN A 362 4.71 -15.04 -15.73
N ASP A 363 3.45 -15.35 -16.07
CA ASP A 363 3.00 -16.67 -16.52
C ASP A 363 3.81 -17.20 -17.71
N ALA A 364 4.24 -16.32 -18.62
CA ALA A 364 5.03 -16.71 -19.79
C ALA A 364 6.37 -17.36 -19.42
N ASN A 365 6.92 -17.03 -18.27
CA ASN A 365 8.21 -17.53 -17.78
C ASN A 365 8.05 -18.53 -16.62
N ASP A 366 6.81 -18.83 -16.20
CA ASP A 366 6.55 -19.79 -15.14
C ASP A 366 6.20 -21.17 -15.74
N PRO A 367 7.09 -22.17 -15.64
CA PRO A 367 6.86 -23.49 -16.21
C PRO A 367 5.64 -24.21 -15.57
N ASP A 368 5.28 -23.85 -14.36
CA ASP A 368 4.18 -24.50 -13.65
C ASP A 368 2.81 -23.92 -14.05
N TYR A 369 2.77 -22.69 -14.51
CA TYR A 369 1.53 -21.97 -14.81
C TYR A 369 1.18 -21.87 -16.28
N ASN A 370 2.13 -21.92 -17.20
CA ASN A 370 1.87 -21.66 -18.62
C ASN A 370 1.78 -22.91 -19.50
N ARG A 371 1.56 -24.08 -18.93
CA ARG A 371 1.61 -25.35 -19.70
C ARG A 371 0.50 -25.52 -20.72
N PHE A 372 -0.65 -24.85 -20.62
CA PHE A 372 -1.88 -25.22 -21.32
C PHE A 372 -2.71 -24.08 -21.89
N GLY A 373 -2.13 -22.92 -22.13
CA GLY A 373 -2.85 -21.82 -22.79
C GLY A 373 -4.02 -21.28 -21.96
N LEU A 374 -3.75 -20.88 -20.73
CA LEU A 374 -4.74 -20.26 -19.86
C LEU A 374 -5.34 -19.02 -20.50
N PRO A 375 -6.62 -18.73 -20.25
CA PRO A 375 -7.22 -17.50 -20.72
C PRO A 375 -6.49 -16.31 -20.12
N THR A 376 -6.31 -15.26 -20.92
CA THR A 376 -5.86 -13.99 -20.41
C THR A 376 -6.96 -13.40 -19.54
N PHE A 377 -6.63 -13.01 -18.32
CA PHE A 377 -7.56 -12.38 -17.40
C PHE A 377 -6.97 -11.11 -16.79
N PHE A 378 -7.83 -10.30 -16.23
CA PHE A 378 -7.51 -8.92 -15.87
C PHE A 378 -8.00 -8.59 -14.48
N VAL A 379 -7.34 -7.63 -13.84
CA VAL A 379 -7.87 -6.95 -12.66
C VAL A 379 -7.99 -5.48 -12.98
N SER A 380 -9.20 -4.95 -12.94
CA SER A 380 -9.44 -3.52 -13.17
C SER A 380 -9.78 -2.80 -11.88
N ILE A 381 -9.14 -1.65 -11.67
CA ILE A 381 -9.47 -0.72 -10.60
C ILE A 381 -10.27 0.43 -11.18
N ASN A 382 -11.43 0.71 -10.60
CA ASN A 382 -12.37 1.74 -11.01
C ASN A 382 -12.76 1.62 -12.50
N PRO A 383 -13.28 0.46 -12.96
CA PRO A 383 -13.69 0.31 -14.35
C PRO A 383 -14.66 1.43 -14.75
N PRO A 384 -14.48 2.06 -15.93
CA PRO A 384 -15.28 3.21 -16.35
C PRO A 384 -16.71 2.85 -16.72
N TYR A 385 -17.01 1.58 -16.90
CA TYR A 385 -18.34 1.06 -17.18
C TYR A 385 -18.50 -0.33 -16.51
N PRO A 386 -19.72 -0.78 -16.29
CA PRO A 386 -19.97 -2.10 -15.70
C PRO A 386 -19.35 -3.23 -16.53
N ILE A 387 -18.65 -4.12 -15.88
CA ILE A 387 -18.18 -5.36 -16.47
C ILE A 387 -19.39 -6.32 -16.51
N PRO A 388 -19.67 -6.99 -17.66
CA PRO A 388 -20.74 -7.98 -17.72
C PRO A 388 -20.56 -9.05 -16.64
N GLU A 389 -21.62 -9.40 -15.94
CA GLU A 389 -21.57 -10.41 -14.86
C GLU A 389 -20.99 -11.74 -15.34
N SER A 390 -21.27 -12.14 -16.58
CA SER A 390 -20.71 -13.35 -17.18
C SER A 390 -19.20 -13.30 -17.44
N MET A 391 -18.58 -12.12 -17.35
CA MET A 391 -17.15 -11.92 -17.50
C MET A 391 -16.45 -11.67 -16.16
N VAL A 392 -17.16 -11.47 -15.07
CA VAL A 392 -16.58 -11.37 -13.73
C VAL A 392 -16.15 -12.77 -13.28
N LEU A 393 -14.91 -12.90 -12.83
CA LEU A 393 -14.43 -14.17 -12.30
C LEU A 393 -15.10 -14.48 -10.95
N LYS A 394 -15.26 -15.77 -10.67
CA LYS A 394 -15.85 -16.27 -9.42
C LYS A 394 -14.92 -17.30 -8.80
N ASP A 395 -14.86 -17.32 -7.47
CA ASP A 395 -14.18 -18.39 -6.77
C ASP A 395 -14.98 -19.71 -6.77
N ASP A 396 -14.41 -20.73 -6.14
CA ASP A 396 -15.03 -22.06 -6.08
C ASP A 396 -16.39 -22.08 -5.37
N ASP A 397 -16.64 -21.10 -4.50
CA ASP A 397 -17.93 -20.92 -3.80
C ASP A 397 -18.93 -20.08 -4.61
N GLY A 398 -18.55 -19.63 -5.80
CA GLY A 398 -19.36 -18.78 -6.67
C GLY A 398 -19.38 -17.30 -6.28
N ARG A 399 -18.52 -16.86 -5.36
CA ARG A 399 -18.38 -15.47 -4.99
C ARG A 399 -17.69 -14.70 -6.10
N GLU A 400 -18.26 -13.57 -6.50
CA GLU A 400 -17.68 -12.69 -7.49
C GLU A 400 -16.37 -12.06 -7.01
N ALA A 401 -15.40 -11.98 -7.89
CA ALA A 401 -14.10 -11.36 -7.65
C ALA A 401 -14.20 -9.83 -7.70
N VAL A 402 -14.94 -9.27 -6.75
CA VAL A 402 -15.15 -7.84 -6.59
C VAL A 402 -14.78 -7.43 -5.16
N ALA A 403 -13.89 -6.46 -5.03
CA ALA A 403 -13.51 -5.88 -3.75
C ALA A 403 -13.78 -4.37 -3.71
N TYR A 404 -14.21 -3.88 -2.56
CA TYR A 404 -14.39 -2.46 -2.27
C TYR A 404 -13.35 -2.04 -1.24
N MET A 405 -12.38 -1.27 -1.68
CA MET A 405 -11.26 -0.86 -0.83
C MET A 405 -11.37 0.61 -0.47
N GLN A 406 -11.23 0.91 0.81
CA GLN A 406 -11.16 2.28 1.29
C GLN A 406 -9.70 2.71 1.43
N HIS A 407 -9.34 3.77 0.71
CA HIS A 407 -8.04 4.42 0.81
C HIS A 407 -8.18 5.81 1.42
N ASN A 408 -7.31 6.17 2.34
CA ASN A 408 -7.24 7.53 2.85
C ASN A 408 -6.68 8.47 1.78
N VAL A 409 -7.29 9.64 1.68
CA VAL A 409 -6.78 10.71 0.82
C VAL A 409 -5.54 11.30 1.48
N PHE A 410 -4.39 11.13 0.85
CA PHE A 410 -3.10 11.57 1.39
C PHE A 410 -2.83 13.04 1.04
N ASP A 411 -3.62 13.94 1.60
CA ASP A 411 -3.52 15.38 1.45
C ASP A 411 -2.86 16.07 2.67
N PHE A 412 -2.72 17.39 2.61
CA PHE A 412 -2.17 18.16 3.73
C PHE A 412 -2.97 18.02 5.04
N ALA A 413 -4.28 17.77 4.97
CA ALA A 413 -5.10 17.54 6.15
C ALA A 413 -4.76 16.18 6.79
N CYS A 414 -4.60 15.14 5.98
CA CYS A 414 -4.15 13.82 6.44
C CYS A 414 -2.78 13.91 7.11
N ILE A 415 -1.81 14.60 6.50
CA ILE A 415 -0.46 14.75 7.05
C ILE A 415 -0.46 15.51 8.38
N ARG A 416 -1.23 16.59 8.48
CA ARG A 416 -1.39 17.30 9.76
C ARG A 416 -2.04 16.42 10.83
N ALA A 417 -3.05 15.63 10.45
CA ALA A 417 -3.68 14.68 11.37
C ALA A 417 -2.70 13.59 11.84
N GLN A 418 -1.86 13.06 10.95
CA GLN A 418 -0.80 12.10 11.32
C GLN A 418 0.12 12.68 12.38
N ALA A 419 0.57 13.93 12.21
CA ALA A 419 1.44 14.60 13.17
C ALA A 419 0.75 14.81 14.54
N GLN A 420 -0.51 15.26 14.53
CA GLN A 420 -1.30 15.48 15.73
C GLN A 420 -1.56 14.19 16.52
N ILE A 421 -1.87 13.10 15.81
CA ILE A 421 -2.13 11.80 16.41
C ILE A 421 -0.80 11.16 16.88
N GLY A 422 0.26 11.32 16.12
CA GLY A 422 1.60 10.88 16.51
C GLY A 422 2.07 11.47 17.84
N ALA A 423 1.76 12.74 18.10
CA ALA A 423 2.06 13.41 19.35
C ALA A 423 1.22 12.93 20.57
N ARG A 424 0.21 12.11 20.33
CA ARG A 424 -0.71 11.59 21.36
C ARG A 424 -0.62 10.08 21.56
N GLN A 425 0.37 9.45 20.99
CA GLN A 425 0.62 8.02 21.18
C GLN A 425 0.87 7.71 22.67
N GLY A 426 0.15 6.74 23.21
CA GLY A 426 0.29 6.27 24.60
C GLY A 426 -0.47 7.08 25.66
N VAL A 427 -1.09 8.21 25.29
CA VAL A 427 -1.96 8.95 26.22
C VAL A 427 -3.18 8.09 26.53
N ASP A 428 -3.49 7.94 27.83
CA ASP A 428 -4.56 7.04 28.36
C ASP A 428 -4.37 5.58 27.94
N ASP A 429 -3.13 5.12 27.78
CA ASP A 429 -2.78 3.77 27.35
C ASP A 429 -3.40 3.37 26.00
N LEU A 430 -3.59 4.36 25.11
CA LEU A 430 -4.13 4.20 23.77
C LEU A 430 -3.08 4.61 22.72
N TYR A 431 -2.91 3.74 21.73
CA TYR A 431 -2.00 3.92 20.60
C TYR A 431 -2.76 3.80 19.28
N PHE A 432 -2.19 4.35 18.20
CA PHE A 432 -2.78 4.33 16.88
C PHE A 432 -1.78 3.81 15.85
N ALA A 433 -2.24 2.89 15.00
CA ALA A 433 -1.47 2.31 13.91
C ALA A 433 -2.33 2.19 12.63
N GLY A 434 -1.68 1.84 11.52
CA GLY A 434 -2.33 1.57 10.25
C GLY A 434 -1.92 2.55 9.15
N GLY A 435 -2.22 2.20 7.90
CA GLY A 435 -1.73 2.90 6.73
C GLY A 435 -2.04 4.40 6.67
N TRP A 436 -3.11 4.85 7.32
CA TRP A 436 -3.48 6.26 7.40
C TRP A 436 -2.67 7.07 8.42
N SER A 437 -2.02 6.41 9.37
CA SER A 437 -1.43 7.08 10.54
C SER A 437 0.05 7.38 10.41
N TYR A 438 0.68 6.89 9.33
CA TYR A 438 2.10 7.09 9.07
C TYR A 438 2.42 6.99 7.58
N GLY A 439 3.06 8.00 7.00
CA GLY A 439 3.45 8.03 5.60
C GLY A 439 2.27 7.89 4.65
N SER A 440 2.51 7.28 3.51
CA SER A 440 1.50 6.99 2.48
C SER A 440 0.72 5.69 2.72
N GLY A 441 1.11 4.93 3.75
CA GLY A 441 0.43 3.70 4.13
C GLY A 441 0.91 2.45 3.41
N LEU A 442 2.10 2.49 2.82
CA LEU A 442 2.76 1.31 2.26
C LEU A 442 3.01 0.25 3.35
N HIS A 443 3.08 -1.02 2.97
CA HIS A 443 3.32 -2.11 3.93
C HIS A 443 4.60 -1.90 4.74
N GLU A 444 5.69 -1.45 4.11
CA GLU A 444 6.94 -1.11 4.80
C GLU A 444 6.76 0.02 5.81
N GLU A 445 6.00 1.06 5.46
CA GLU A 445 5.72 2.17 6.36
C GLU A 445 4.86 1.73 7.55
N CYS A 446 3.85 0.88 7.31
CA CYS A 446 3.07 0.24 8.37
C CYS A 446 3.96 -0.59 9.30
N TRP A 447 4.94 -1.31 8.73
CA TRP A 447 5.86 -2.13 9.50
C TRP A 447 6.79 -1.28 10.37
N LEU A 448 7.36 -0.24 9.81
CA LEU A 448 8.22 0.71 10.51
C LEU A 448 7.48 1.43 11.66
N GLN A 449 6.22 1.78 11.45
CA GLN A 449 5.37 2.30 12.51
C GLN A 449 5.13 1.24 13.60
N GLY A 450 4.91 -0.01 13.19
CA GLY A 450 4.76 -1.15 14.10
C GLY A 450 5.97 -1.31 15.03
N ILE A 451 7.18 -1.13 14.51
CA ILE A 451 8.42 -1.13 15.31
C ILE A 451 8.42 0.02 16.33
N ASP A 452 8.12 1.25 15.90
CA ASP A 452 8.09 2.43 16.78
C ASP A 452 7.06 2.28 17.91
N ILE A 453 5.85 1.81 17.60
CA ILE A 453 4.81 1.59 18.61
C ILE A 453 5.18 0.45 19.56
N ALA A 454 5.78 -0.64 19.05
CA ALA A 454 6.24 -1.74 19.88
C ALA A 454 7.29 -1.29 20.91
N GLU A 455 8.24 -0.43 20.52
CA GLU A 455 9.22 0.13 21.44
C GLU A 455 8.58 1.03 22.51
N LYS A 456 7.60 1.85 22.16
CA LYS A 456 6.84 2.66 23.11
C LYS A 456 6.04 1.79 24.09
N LEU A 457 5.38 0.74 23.60
CA LEU A 457 4.68 -0.22 24.43
C LEU A 457 5.63 -0.97 25.36
N TYR A 458 6.79 -1.41 24.86
CA TYR A 458 7.81 -2.06 25.69
C TYR A 458 8.29 -1.15 26.80
N SER A 459 8.62 0.10 26.50
CA SER A 459 9.04 1.09 27.49
C SER A 459 7.94 1.34 28.52
N ARG A 460 6.68 1.46 28.09
CA ARG A 460 5.51 1.64 28.97
C ARG A 460 5.30 0.44 29.91
N ILE A 461 5.42 -0.78 29.39
CA ILE A 461 5.19 -2.02 30.16
C ILE A 461 6.31 -2.29 31.16
N THR A 462 7.57 -2.03 30.78
CA THR A 462 8.73 -2.33 31.64
C THR A 462 9.09 -1.22 32.61
N GLY A 463 8.45 -0.05 32.51
CA GLY A 463 8.79 1.14 33.31
C GLY A 463 10.17 1.72 32.98
N ARG A 464 10.79 1.26 31.91
CA ARG A 464 12.05 1.83 31.40
C ARG A 464 11.69 3.09 30.59
N GLY A 465 11.55 4.21 31.32
CA GLY A 465 11.14 5.47 30.70
C GLY A 465 12.19 5.99 29.72
N ASP A 466 11.96 5.80 28.44
CA ASP A 466 12.38 6.80 27.48
C ASP A 466 11.41 7.99 27.63
N GLN A 467 11.96 9.17 27.85
CA GLN A 467 11.19 10.41 27.72
C GLN A 467 10.45 10.35 26.38
N PRO A 468 9.17 10.75 26.30
CA PRO A 468 8.50 10.85 25.02
C PRO A 468 9.38 11.74 24.14
N GLN A 469 10.08 11.13 23.19
CA GLN A 469 10.67 11.92 22.11
C GLN A 469 9.50 12.68 21.51
N ALA A 470 9.60 14.01 21.52
CA ALA A 470 8.65 14.86 20.81
C ALA A 470 8.44 14.20 19.45
N ALA A 471 7.19 13.98 19.08
CA ALA A 471 6.85 13.30 17.83
C ALA A 471 7.72 13.93 16.76
N ALA A 472 8.66 13.16 16.23
CA ALA A 472 9.50 13.64 15.15
C ALA A 472 8.54 14.10 14.05
N ASP A 473 8.73 15.34 13.59
CA ASP A 473 7.96 15.85 12.46
C ASP A 473 7.90 14.72 11.40
N PRO A 474 6.73 14.22 11.00
CA PRO A 474 6.64 13.14 10.02
C PRO A 474 7.47 13.43 8.77
N HIS A 475 7.61 14.71 8.42
CA HIS A 475 8.47 15.17 7.34
C HIS A 475 9.96 15.02 7.65
N ALA A 476 10.39 15.33 8.86
CA ALA A 476 11.79 15.16 9.27
C ALA A 476 12.14 13.66 9.36
N LEU A 477 11.20 12.82 9.79
CA LEU A 477 11.37 11.37 9.82
C LEU A 477 11.44 10.80 8.39
N LEU A 478 10.56 11.25 7.50
CA LEU A 478 10.55 10.93 6.09
C LEU A 478 11.89 11.35 5.43
N ALA A 479 12.30 12.59 5.61
CA ALA A 479 13.55 13.13 5.09
C ALA A 479 14.81 12.45 5.68
N SER A 480 14.79 12.04 6.96
CA SER A 480 15.91 11.31 7.57
C SER A 480 16.05 9.88 7.01
N ARG A 481 14.95 9.27 6.62
CA ARG A 481 14.93 7.93 6.01
C ARG A 481 15.36 7.96 4.55
N LEU A 482 14.92 8.96 3.79
CA LEU A 482 15.43 9.20 2.43
C LEU A 482 16.95 9.31 2.41
N ARG A 483 17.53 9.99 3.41
CA ARG A 483 18.99 10.08 3.58
C ARG A 483 19.63 8.74 3.93
N ARG A 484 18.92 7.83 4.61
CA ARG A 484 19.43 6.49 4.98
C ARG A 484 19.34 5.49 3.84
N THR A 485 18.28 5.54 3.03
CA THR A 485 18.10 4.65 1.86
C THR A 485 18.96 5.06 0.67
N GLY A 486 19.35 6.33 0.58
CA GLY A 486 20.21 6.87 -0.49
C GLY A 486 21.72 6.70 -0.27
N ASP A 487 22.19 6.15 0.86
CA ASP A 487 23.62 5.93 1.14
C ASP A 487 24.05 4.49 0.80
N PRO A 488 24.67 4.26 -0.37
CA PRO A 488 25.11 2.93 -0.77
C PRO A 488 26.24 2.36 0.11
N SER A 489 26.89 3.19 0.94
CA SER A 489 28.02 2.77 1.80
C SER A 489 27.58 2.00 3.07
N ARG A 490 26.28 1.95 3.36
CA ARG A 490 25.73 1.28 4.56
C ARG A 490 25.10 -0.09 4.31
N ARG A 491 25.30 -0.67 3.14
CA ARG A 491 24.94 -2.07 2.92
C ARG A 491 25.98 -2.96 3.59
N GLU A 492 25.67 -3.51 4.75
CA GLU A 492 26.43 -4.64 5.29
C GLU A 492 26.42 -5.75 4.25
N ALA A 493 27.61 -6.28 3.93
CA ALA A 493 27.76 -7.44 3.09
C ALA A 493 26.97 -8.60 3.73
N PRO A 494 26.25 -9.42 2.93
CA PRO A 494 25.58 -10.58 3.50
C PRO A 494 26.62 -11.47 4.21
N PRO A 495 26.29 -12.06 5.37
CA PRO A 495 27.19 -12.96 6.07
C PRO A 495 27.51 -14.12 5.14
N GLU A 496 28.80 -14.39 4.98
CA GLU A 496 29.29 -15.58 4.24
C GLU A 496 28.65 -16.82 4.88
N ARG A 497 27.91 -17.57 4.08
CA ARG A 497 27.36 -18.85 4.51
C ARG A 497 28.54 -19.83 4.64
N THR A 498 28.86 -20.20 5.83
CA THR A 498 29.67 -21.37 6.15
C THR A 498 28.81 -22.62 6.17
#